data_767e842f1bf8eb9efd437db7abe9e4f4
#
_entry.id   767e842f1bf8eb9efd437db7abe9e4f4
#
_cell.length_a   1.000
_cell.length_b   1.000
_cell.length_c   1.000
_cell.angle_alpha   90.00
_cell.angle_beta   90.00
_cell.angle_gamma   90.00
#
_symmetry.space_group_name_H-M   'P 1'
#
loop_
_entity.id
_entity.type
_entity.pdbx_description
1 polymer ?
#
loop_
_entity_poly.entity_id
_entity_poly.type
_entity_poly.pdbx_seq_one_letter_code
_entity_poly.pdbx_strand_id
1 'polypeptide(L)'
;IERKHIADPDIHPNEMAVEAAREALEKGGIDPTEIDVIICTTEEWKEYMLWTAGIDLADKLGATNAWGIDIHMRCATTIAALKHARALMSEDPTINTVLIAGGYTISEFIDFTDHETSFLFNIGAGAGAMVVKRDWPANRVLGSHLMSDGSMTRNVLVPASGTVRHPTDEAVANQEFKFHTFDREYMAERLGEITVANWMTCVDEALRLSGEKPDGSPYKRDDIDYMNMLLVKPSA
;
A
#
# COMPACT_ATOMS: atom_id res chain seq x y z
N ILE A 1 -3.26 11.68 -18.59
CA ILE A 1 -2.84 10.27 -18.65
C ILE A 1 -3.15 9.77 -20.05
N GLU A 2 -2.13 9.27 -20.73
CA GLU A 2 -2.29 8.75 -22.08
C GLU A 2 -2.58 7.24 -22.08
N ARG A 3 -2.03 6.53 -21.10
CA ARG A 3 -2.18 5.07 -20.96
C ARG A 3 -2.11 4.67 -19.51
N LYS A 4 -2.79 3.57 -19.14
CA LYS A 4 -2.67 2.89 -17.86
C LYS A 4 -2.82 1.38 -18.02
N HIS A 5 -2.30 0.63 -17.07
CA HIS A 5 -2.49 -0.81 -17.03
C HIS A 5 -3.83 -1.14 -16.37
N ILE A 6 -4.58 -2.03 -17.00
CA ILE A 6 -5.79 -2.66 -16.47
C ILE A 6 -5.53 -4.16 -16.53
N ALA A 7 -5.82 -4.87 -15.45
CA ALA A 7 -5.67 -6.32 -15.43
C ALA A 7 -6.73 -6.99 -16.33
N ASP A 8 -6.35 -8.06 -17.01
CA ASP A 8 -7.32 -8.94 -17.65
C ASP A 8 -8.19 -9.62 -16.58
N PRO A 9 -9.43 -10.04 -16.91
CA PRO A 9 -10.38 -10.57 -15.92
C PRO A 9 -9.93 -11.83 -15.17
N ASP A 10 -8.96 -12.56 -15.70
CA ASP A 10 -8.38 -13.78 -15.15
C ASP A 10 -7.03 -13.55 -14.45
N ILE A 11 -6.63 -12.27 -14.28
CA ILE A 11 -5.43 -11.90 -13.53
C ILE A 11 -5.82 -11.35 -12.16
N HIS A 12 -5.35 -12.01 -11.12
CA HIS A 12 -5.76 -11.73 -9.75
C HIS A 12 -4.66 -11.03 -8.93
N PRO A 13 -5.04 -10.18 -7.95
CA PRO A 13 -4.10 -9.37 -7.17
C PRO A 13 -2.99 -10.18 -6.49
N ASN A 14 -3.35 -11.29 -5.83
CA ASN A 14 -2.34 -12.07 -5.10
C ASN A 14 -1.42 -12.86 -6.01
N GLU A 15 -1.91 -13.29 -7.18
CA GLU A 15 -1.08 -13.93 -8.20
C GLU A 15 -0.01 -12.97 -8.73
N MET A 16 -0.40 -11.74 -9.03
CA MET A 16 0.56 -10.70 -9.40
C MET A 16 1.56 -10.42 -8.27
N ALA A 17 1.11 -10.44 -7.02
CA ALA A 17 1.98 -10.27 -5.86
C ALA A 17 3.00 -11.41 -5.73
N VAL A 18 2.61 -12.66 -6.03
CA VAL A 18 3.53 -13.82 -6.08
C VAL A 18 4.63 -13.61 -7.10
N GLU A 19 4.28 -13.17 -8.31
CA GLU A 19 5.29 -12.92 -9.37
C GLU A 19 6.25 -11.79 -8.97
N ALA A 20 5.72 -10.68 -8.44
CA ALA A 20 6.56 -9.59 -7.94
C ALA A 20 7.47 -10.04 -6.79
N ALA A 21 6.97 -10.90 -5.90
CA ALA A 21 7.76 -11.46 -4.80
C ALA A 21 8.88 -12.39 -5.30
N ARG A 22 8.60 -13.26 -6.27
CA ARG A 22 9.62 -14.11 -6.90
C ARG A 22 10.75 -13.28 -7.50
N GLU A 23 10.39 -12.23 -8.24
CA GLU A 23 11.37 -11.32 -8.84
C GLU A 23 12.23 -10.61 -7.77
N ALA A 24 11.60 -10.16 -6.66
CA ALA A 24 12.32 -9.51 -5.57
C ALA A 24 13.27 -10.46 -4.85
N LEU A 25 12.86 -11.71 -4.60
CA LEU A 25 13.69 -12.75 -3.98
C LEU A 25 14.87 -13.14 -4.89
N GLU A 26 14.63 -13.33 -6.18
CA GLU A 26 15.66 -13.63 -7.16
C GLU A 26 16.71 -12.51 -7.23
N LYS A 27 16.28 -11.26 -7.35
CA LYS A 27 17.17 -10.08 -7.34
C LYS A 27 17.99 -9.96 -6.06
N GLY A 28 17.40 -10.35 -4.91
CA GLY A 28 18.05 -10.35 -3.61
C GLY A 28 18.96 -11.54 -3.37
N GLY A 29 18.87 -12.60 -4.18
CA GLY A 29 19.52 -13.89 -3.92
C GLY A 29 19.06 -14.54 -2.62
N ILE A 30 17.75 -14.40 -2.28
CA ILE A 30 17.15 -14.84 -1.02
C ILE A 30 16.31 -16.08 -1.28
N ASP A 31 16.60 -17.17 -0.55
CA ASP A 31 15.77 -18.36 -0.59
C ASP A 31 14.43 -18.10 0.13
N PRO A 32 13.29 -18.53 -0.44
CA PRO A 32 11.98 -18.36 0.22
C PRO A 32 11.92 -18.90 1.65
N THR A 33 12.69 -19.95 1.98
CA THR A 33 12.75 -20.51 3.34
C THR A 33 13.50 -19.64 4.35
N GLU A 34 14.19 -18.58 3.89
CA GLU A 34 14.78 -17.57 4.77
C GLU A 34 13.78 -16.53 5.26
N ILE A 35 12.55 -16.52 4.72
CA ILE A 35 11.51 -15.56 5.10
C ILE A 35 10.89 -15.98 6.42
N ASP A 36 10.88 -15.07 7.39
CA ASP A 36 10.27 -15.26 8.70
C ASP A 36 8.82 -14.72 8.73
N VAL A 37 8.58 -13.63 7.99
CA VAL A 37 7.27 -12.95 7.96
C VAL A 37 6.93 -12.50 6.55
N ILE A 38 5.67 -12.68 6.16
CA ILE A 38 5.11 -12.06 4.96
C ILE A 38 4.04 -11.05 5.37
N ILE A 39 4.20 -9.81 4.93
CA ILE A 39 3.21 -8.76 5.06
C ILE A 39 2.59 -8.52 3.68
N CYS A 40 1.37 -9.02 3.48
CA CYS A 40 0.62 -8.75 2.27
C CYS A 40 -0.01 -7.36 2.33
N THR A 41 0.20 -6.58 1.28
CA THR A 41 -0.32 -5.22 1.12
C THR A 41 -1.47 -5.12 0.12
N THR A 42 -1.97 -6.27 -0.37
CA THR A 42 -3.20 -6.34 -1.13
C THR A 42 -4.37 -6.02 -0.20
N GLU A 43 -5.15 -5.02 -0.57
CA GLU A 43 -6.26 -4.55 0.26
C GLU A 43 -7.50 -5.46 0.14
N GLU A 44 -8.71 -4.92 0.34
CA GLU A 44 -9.93 -5.72 0.45
C GLU A 44 -10.33 -6.43 -0.84
N TRP A 45 -10.06 -5.80 -2.00
CA TRP A 45 -10.41 -6.38 -3.30
C TRP A 45 -9.33 -7.36 -3.75
N LYS A 46 -9.56 -8.60 -3.45
CA LYS A 46 -8.70 -9.74 -3.74
C LYS A 46 -9.56 -10.99 -3.95
N GLU A 47 -8.94 -12.10 -4.23
CA GLU A 47 -9.57 -13.32 -4.73
C GLU A 47 -10.74 -13.82 -3.88
N TYR A 48 -10.61 -13.80 -2.55
CA TYR A 48 -11.63 -14.36 -1.66
C TYR A 48 -11.80 -13.53 -0.38
N MET A 49 -13.02 -13.55 0.17
CA MET A 49 -13.30 -13.07 1.52
C MET A 49 -12.90 -14.12 2.57
N LEU A 50 -12.70 -13.71 3.82
CA LEU A 50 -12.28 -14.59 4.92
C LEU A 50 -11.00 -15.40 4.61
N TRP A 51 -10.08 -14.76 3.92
CA TRP A 51 -8.86 -15.34 3.41
C TRP A 51 -7.67 -14.40 3.68
N THR A 52 -6.56 -14.98 4.13
CA THR A 52 -5.33 -14.24 4.41
C THR A 52 -4.38 -14.41 3.24
N ALA A 53 -4.25 -13.39 2.42
CA ALA A 53 -3.42 -13.42 1.23
C ALA A 53 -1.92 -13.60 1.55
N GLY A 54 -1.46 -13.08 2.68
CA GLY A 54 -0.08 -13.29 3.14
C GLY A 54 0.26 -14.76 3.43
N ILE A 55 -0.72 -15.56 3.88
CA ILE A 55 -0.52 -17.00 4.07
C ILE A 55 -0.48 -17.74 2.73
N ASP A 56 -1.33 -17.36 1.78
CA ASP A 56 -1.32 -17.92 0.43
C ASP A 56 -0.02 -17.56 -0.32
N LEU A 57 0.51 -16.34 -0.13
CA LEU A 57 1.83 -15.96 -0.62
C LEU A 57 2.93 -16.88 -0.08
N ALA A 58 2.90 -17.21 1.22
CA ALA A 58 3.87 -18.10 1.84
C ALA A 58 3.85 -19.50 1.18
N ASP A 59 2.65 -20.06 0.98
CA ASP A 59 2.47 -21.36 0.33
C ASP A 59 2.98 -21.34 -1.12
N LYS A 60 2.53 -20.37 -1.93
CA LYS A 60 2.88 -20.27 -3.35
C LYS A 60 4.35 -19.98 -3.60
N LEU A 61 5.04 -19.36 -2.65
CA LEU A 61 6.48 -19.09 -2.71
C LEU A 61 7.33 -20.23 -2.14
N GLY A 62 6.74 -21.15 -1.38
CA GLY A 62 7.48 -22.15 -0.63
C GLY A 62 8.18 -21.58 0.61
N ALA A 63 7.68 -20.48 1.16
CA ALA A 63 8.21 -19.84 2.36
C ALA A 63 7.73 -20.56 3.63
N THR A 64 8.19 -21.80 3.81
CA THR A 64 7.68 -22.74 4.82
C THR A 64 7.95 -22.34 6.26
N ASN A 65 8.88 -21.41 6.50
CA ASN A 65 9.19 -20.88 7.83
C ASN A 65 8.43 -19.60 8.15
N ALA A 66 7.77 -18.99 7.15
CA ALA A 66 7.11 -17.72 7.31
C ALA A 66 5.69 -17.86 7.91
N TRP A 67 5.31 -16.90 8.74
CA TRP A 67 3.91 -16.60 8.99
C TRP A 67 3.47 -15.36 8.20
N GLY A 68 2.17 -15.30 7.85
CA GLY A 68 1.63 -14.27 6.96
C GLY A 68 0.53 -13.45 7.62
N ILE A 69 0.54 -12.14 7.36
CA ILE A 69 -0.53 -11.20 7.72
C ILE A 69 -0.89 -10.32 6.52
N ASP A 70 -2.13 -9.83 6.52
CA ASP A 70 -2.61 -8.81 5.60
C ASP A 70 -2.74 -7.48 6.37
N ILE A 71 -2.22 -6.41 5.80
CA ILE A 71 -2.43 -5.07 6.33
C ILE A 71 -2.89 -4.14 5.22
N HIS A 72 -3.69 -3.13 5.56
CA HIS A 72 -4.05 -2.08 4.63
C HIS A 72 -4.25 -0.73 5.32
N MET A 73 -3.80 0.30 4.67
CA MET A 73 -3.90 1.70 5.08
C MET A 73 -4.00 2.59 3.82
N ARG A 74 -4.74 2.13 2.82
CA ARG A 74 -4.89 2.80 1.51
C ARG A 74 -3.52 3.13 0.88
N CYS A 75 -3.36 4.31 0.34
CA CYS A 75 -2.12 4.75 -0.32
C CYS A 75 -0.88 4.71 0.59
N ALA A 76 -1.04 4.63 1.91
CA ALA A 76 0.06 4.52 2.87
C ALA A 76 0.40 3.07 3.27
N THR A 77 -0.27 2.06 2.71
CA THR A 77 -0.12 0.65 3.11
C THR A 77 1.32 0.16 3.07
N THR A 78 2.08 0.46 2.01
CA THR A 78 3.49 0.05 1.90
C THR A 78 4.37 0.68 2.98
N ILE A 79 4.14 1.95 3.31
CA ILE A 79 4.88 2.64 4.38
C ILE A 79 4.50 2.06 5.75
N ALA A 80 3.23 1.73 5.95
CA ALA A 80 2.77 1.04 7.15
C ALA A 80 3.43 -0.34 7.27
N ALA A 81 3.52 -1.10 6.17
CA ALA A 81 4.19 -2.40 6.14
C ALA A 81 5.68 -2.30 6.51
N LEU A 82 6.41 -1.32 5.95
CA LEU A 82 7.80 -1.05 6.32
C LEU A 82 7.96 -0.72 7.81
N LYS A 83 7.06 0.11 8.35
CA LYS A 83 7.05 0.43 9.78
C LYS A 83 6.78 -0.81 10.65
N HIS A 84 5.84 -1.66 10.24
CA HIS A 84 5.54 -2.92 10.94
C HIS A 84 6.71 -3.91 10.86
N ALA A 85 7.30 -4.11 9.68
CA ALA A 85 8.47 -4.97 9.51
C ALA A 85 9.61 -4.56 10.45
N ARG A 86 9.93 -3.27 10.50
CA ARG A 86 10.96 -2.74 11.39
C ARG A 86 10.60 -2.93 12.86
N ALA A 87 9.34 -2.72 13.25
CA ALA A 87 8.88 -2.92 14.63
C ALA A 87 8.96 -4.40 15.05
N LEU A 88 8.50 -5.32 14.20
CA LEU A 88 8.60 -6.75 14.42
C LEU A 88 10.07 -7.21 14.61
N MET A 89 10.96 -6.79 13.70
CA MET A 89 12.39 -7.08 13.81
C MET A 89 13.03 -6.48 15.07
N SER A 90 12.54 -5.32 15.56
CA SER A 90 13.05 -4.70 16.78
C SER A 90 12.60 -5.44 18.03
N GLU A 91 11.36 -5.93 18.03
CA GLU A 91 10.77 -6.64 19.19
C GLU A 91 11.23 -8.08 19.27
N ASP A 92 11.32 -8.77 18.11
CA ASP A 92 11.71 -10.18 18.05
C ASP A 92 13.04 -10.35 17.28
N PRO A 93 14.15 -10.69 17.99
CA PRO A 93 15.44 -10.89 17.36
C PRO A 93 15.52 -12.12 16.46
N THR A 94 14.54 -13.01 16.47
CA THR A 94 14.50 -14.18 15.58
C THR A 94 13.98 -13.81 14.19
N ILE A 95 13.27 -12.69 14.04
CA ILE A 95 12.81 -12.17 12.74
C ILE A 95 13.96 -11.45 12.04
N ASN A 96 14.48 -12.04 10.97
CA ASN A 96 15.60 -11.53 10.19
C ASN A 96 15.21 -11.09 8.78
N THR A 97 14.17 -11.70 8.20
CA THR A 97 13.76 -11.46 6.82
C THR A 97 12.25 -11.30 6.74
N VAL A 98 11.79 -10.15 6.29
CA VAL A 98 10.38 -9.84 6.06
C VAL A 98 10.15 -9.55 4.58
N LEU A 99 9.26 -10.31 3.96
CA LEU A 99 8.75 -10.01 2.62
C LEU A 99 7.52 -9.13 2.72
N ILE A 100 7.52 -8.02 1.99
CA ILE A 100 6.35 -7.16 1.80
C ILE A 100 5.95 -7.28 0.33
N ALA A 101 4.73 -7.73 0.04
CA ALA A 101 4.26 -7.89 -1.32
C ALA A 101 2.76 -7.61 -1.42
N GLY A 102 2.31 -7.14 -2.57
CA GLY A 102 0.89 -6.92 -2.83
C GLY A 102 0.61 -6.60 -4.29
N GLY A 103 -0.59 -6.94 -4.72
CA GLY A 103 -1.13 -6.63 -6.04
C GLY A 103 -2.44 -5.86 -5.94
N TYR A 104 -2.82 -5.20 -7.03
CA TYR A 104 -3.95 -4.29 -7.02
C TYR A 104 -4.65 -4.24 -8.38
N THR A 105 -5.96 -4.50 -8.42
CA THR A 105 -6.80 -4.44 -9.64
C THR A 105 -8.02 -3.52 -9.46
N ILE A 106 -7.99 -2.61 -8.51
CA ILE A 106 -9.12 -1.75 -8.09
C ILE A 106 -9.72 -0.89 -9.21
N SER A 107 -9.03 -0.78 -10.35
CA SER A 107 -9.55 -0.08 -11.54
C SER A 107 -10.88 -0.62 -12.04
N GLU A 108 -11.26 -1.83 -11.67
CA GLU A 108 -12.55 -2.44 -11.96
C GLU A 108 -13.74 -1.68 -11.36
N PHE A 109 -13.50 -0.98 -10.24
CA PHE A 109 -14.52 -0.16 -9.58
C PHE A 109 -14.64 1.25 -10.14
N ILE A 110 -13.82 1.64 -11.11
CA ILE A 110 -13.87 2.98 -11.69
C ILE A 110 -14.89 3.01 -12.82
N ASP A 111 -15.86 3.89 -12.70
CA ASP A 111 -16.70 4.31 -13.83
C ASP A 111 -16.00 5.46 -14.57
N PHE A 112 -15.41 5.17 -15.74
CA PHE A 112 -14.70 6.17 -16.53
C PHE A 112 -15.61 7.20 -17.20
N THR A 113 -16.94 7.05 -17.09
CA THR A 113 -17.93 8.02 -17.55
C THR A 113 -18.37 8.98 -16.43
N ASP A 114 -18.10 8.63 -15.18
CA ASP A 114 -18.40 9.46 -14.03
C ASP A 114 -17.26 10.47 -13.75
N HIS A 115 -17.48 11.73 -14.12
CA HIS A 115 -16.52 12.81 -13.91
C HIS A 115 -16.31 13.18 -12.43
N GLU A 116 -17.25 12.83 -11.54
CA GLU A 116 -17.12 13.08 -10.10
C GLU A 116 -15.99 12.24 -9.48
N THR A 117 -15.73 11.06 -10.04
CA THR A 117 -14.65 10.17 -9.64
C THR A 117 -13.38 10.30 -10.51
N SER A 118 -13.29 11.33 -11.36
CA SER A 118 -12.20 11.48 -12.33
C SER A 118 -10.77 11.53 -11.74
N PHE A 119 -10.64 11.90 -10.46
CA PHE A 119 -9.36 11.85 -9.74
C PHE A 119 -8.82 10.43 -9.55
N LEU A 120 -9.68 9.40 -9.67
CA LEU A 120 -9.30 7.98 -9.62
C LEU A 120 -8.86 7.42 -10.98
N PHE A 121 -9.04 8.16 -12.08
CA PHE A 121 -8.77 7.67 -13.43
C PHE A 121 -7.30 7.32 -13.69
N ASN A 122 -6.38 7.76 -12.83
CA ASN A 122 -4.97 7.39 -12.88
C ASN A 122 -4.64 6.08 -12.17
N ILE A 123 -5.58 5.49 -11.42
CA ILE A 123 -5.36 4.21 -10.74
C ILE A 123 -5.40 3.08 -11.76
N GLY A 124 -4.33 2.30 -11.83
CA GLY A 124 -4.19 1.14 -12.69
C GLY A 124 -4.09 -0.16 -11.89
N ALA A 125 -3.80 -1.25 -12.59
CA ALA A 125 -3.45 -2.54 -12.01
C ALA A 125 -1.93 -2.72 -11.95
N GLY A 126 -1.44 -3.45 -10.97
CA GLY A 126 -0.05 -3.79 -10.83
C GLY A 126 0.27 -4.46 -9.49
N ALA A 127 1.49 -4.96 -9.37
CA ALA A 127 1.99 -5.53 -8.13
C ALA A 127 3.41 -5.06 -7.84
N GLY A 128 3.82 -5.16 -6.59
CA GLY A 128 5.16 -4.85 -6.16
C GLY A 128 5.56 -5.67 -4.94
N ALA A 129 6.85 -5.89 -4.80
CA ALA A 129 7.40 -6.56 -3.63
C ALA A 129 8.75 -5.95 -3.22
N MET A 130 9.06 -6.09 -1.95
CA MET A 130 10.35 -5.74 -1.38
C MET A 130 10.70 -6.69 -0.23
N VAL A 131 11.99 -6.94 -0.05
CA VAL A 131 12.50 -7.70 1.09
C VAL A 131 13.20 -6.76 2.05
N VAL A 132 12.82 -6.81 3.31
CA VAL A 132 13.50 -6.14 4.42
C VAL A 132 14.29 -7.18 5.18
N LYS A 133 15.61 -7.01 5.27
CA LYS A 133 16.51 -7.96 5.93
C LYS A 133 17.31 -7.27 7.02
N ARG A 134 17.47 -7.94 8.17
CA ARG A 134 18.27 -7.44 9.29
C ARG A 134 19.71 -7.27 8.85
N ASP A 135 20.32 -6.18 9.28
CA ASP A 135 21.75 -5.87 9.05
C ASP A 135 22.16 -5.87 7.57
N TRP A 136 21.19 -5.63 6.67
CA TRP A 136 21.51 -5.47 5.25
C TRP A 136 22.39 -4.24 5.03
N PRO A 137 23.48 -4.34 4.25
CA PRO A 137 24.50 -3.28 4.21
C PRO A 137 24.11 -2.02 3.45
N ALA A 138 23.00 -2.04 2.72
CA ALA A 138 22.51 -0.93 1.89
C ALA A 138 21.01 -0.66 2.06
N ASN A 139 20.54 0.48 1.60
CA ASN A 139 19.12 0.86 1.55
C ASN A 139 18.40 0.74 2.90
N ARG A 140 18.99 1.32 3.94
CA ARG A 140 18.49 1.22 5.32
C ARG A 140 17.17 1.97 5.50
N VAL A 141 16.21 1.34 6.16
CA VAL A 141 14.97 2.00 6.65
C VAL A 141 15.30 2.70 7.96
N LEU A 142 15.48 4.01 7.93
CA LEU A 142 15.91 4.80 9.10
C LEU A 142 14.74 5.21 9.98
N GLY A 143 13.76 5.90 9.45
CA GLY A 143 12.60 6.39 10.18
C GLY A 143 11.34 6.35 9.33
N SER A 144 10.19 6.36 9.98
CA SER A 144 8.89 6.44 9.30
C SER A 144 7.84 7.08 10.20
N HIS A 145 6.96 7.88 9.62
CA HIS A 145 5.82 8.46 10.31
C HIS A 145 4.56 8.30 9.49
N LEU A 146 3.43 8.10 10.16
CA LEU A 146 2.12 7.89 9.55
C LEU A 146 1.11 8.79 10.26
N MET A 147 0.19 9.35 9.48
CA MET A 147 -0.94 10.14 9.97
C MET A 147 -2.24 9.67 9.31
N SER A 148 -3.35 9.88 9.98
CA SER A 148 -4.70 9.63 9.44
C SER A 148 -5.62 10.78 9.81
N ASP A 149 -6.47 11.16 8.85
CA ASP A 149 -7.60 12.07 9.11
C ASP A 149 -8.90 11.30 8.92
N GLY A 150 -9.65 11.11 9.99
CA GLY A 150 -10.91 10.37 9.97
C GLY A 150 -12.09 11.16 9.39
N SER A 151 -11.94 12.46 9.14
CA SER A 151 -13.06 13.31 8.71
C SER A 151 -13.61 12.96 7.31
N MET A 152 -12.77 12.34 6.47
CA MET A 152 -13.12 11.99 5.08
C MET A 152 -13.30 10.48 4.84
N THR A 153 -13.42 9.67 5.90
CA THR A 153 -13.44 8.19 5.76
C THR A 153 -14.57 7.64 4.91
N ARG A 154 -15.66 8.39 4.74
CA ARG A 154 -16.84 7.99 3.96
C ARG A 154 -17.03 8.80 2.68
N ASN A 155 -16.08 9.64 2.31
CA ASN A 155 -16.23 10.50 1.12
C ASN A 155 -16.01 9.74 -0.19
N VAL A 156 -15.18 8.70 -0.20
CA VAL A 156 -14.97 7.85 -1.39
C VAL A 156 -15.03 6.40 -0.95
N LEU A 157 -16.00 5.67 -1.47
CA LEU A 157 -16.16 4.24 -1.20
C LEU A 157 -17.02 3.58 -2.29
N VAL A 158 -17.08 2.25 -2.27
CA VAL A 158 -18.00 1.43 -3.08
C VAL A 158 -19.20 1.11 -2.20
N PRO A 159 -20.39 1.69 -2.46
CA PRO A 159 -21.55 1.60 -1.54
C PRO A 159 -22.03 0.18 -1.29
N ALA A 160 -22.16 -0.61 -2.36
CA ALA A 160 -22.69 -1.98 -2.30
C ALA A 160 -21.58 -3.03 -2.31
N SER A 161 -20.70 -2.99 -1.30
CA SER A 161 -19.56 -3.93 -1.21
C SER A 161 -19.37 -4.55 0.18
N GLY A 162 -20.25 -4.23 1.12
CA GLY A 162 -20.07 -4.64 2.51
C GLY A 162 -21.38 -4.95 3.23
N THR A 163 -21.32 -4.94 4.56
CA THR A 163 -22.46 -5.31 5.42
C THR A 163 -23.56 -4.24 5.50
N VAL A 164 -23.24 -2.99 5.18
CA VAL A 164 -24.23 -1.90 5.18
C VAL A 164 -25.18 -2.01 3.98
N ARG A 165 -24.61 -2.31 2.82
CA ARG A 165 -25.35 -2.55 1.58
C ARG A 165 -24.70 -3.73 0.87
N HIS A 166 -25.42 -4.83 0.73
CA HIS A 166 -24.94 -6.01 0.00
C HIS A 166 -24.98 -5.78 -1.51
N PRO A 167 -24.06 -6.38 -2.28
CA PRO A 167 -24.13 -6.39 -3.74
C PRO A 167 -25.31 -7.25 -4.18
N THR A 168 -26.34 -6.60 -4.73
CA THR A 168 -27.52 -7.23 -5.33
C THR A 168 -27.57 -6.87 -6.81
N ASP A 169 -28.36 -7.59 -7.61
CA ASP A 169 -28.58 -7.26 -9.02
C ASP A 169 -29.04 -5.81 -9.20
N GLU A 170 -29.93 -5.33 -8.31
CA GLU A 170 -30.36 -3.94 -8.29
C GLU A 170 -29.22 -2.97 -8.00
N ALA A 171 -28.39 -3.25 -7.00
CA ALA A 171 -27.25 -2.41 -6.64
C ALA A 171 -26.22 -2.34 -7.78
N VAL A 172 -25.99 -3.45 -8.46
CA VAL A 172 -25.09 -3.50 -9.63
C VAL A 172 -25.70 -2.69 -10.79
N ALA A 173 -26.99 -2.86 -11.07
CA ALA A 173 -27.69 -2.10 -12.11
C ALA A 173 -27.67 -0.57 -11.85
N ASN A 174 -27.71 -0.17 -10.58
CA ASN A 174 -27.61 1.22 -10.13
C ASN A 174 -26.16 1.74 -10.01
N GLN A 175 -25.17 0.97 -10.48
CA GLN A 175 -23.72 1.31 -10.36
C GLN A 175 -23.24 1.45 -8.91
N GLU A 176 -23.96 0.96 -7.91
CA GLU A 176 -23.57 1.02 -6.49
C GLU A 176 -22.35 0.13 -6.17
N PHE A 177 -21.94 -0.73 -7.11
CA PHE A 177 -20.72 -1.54 -7.06
C PHE A 177 -19.53 -0.86 -7.77
N LYS A 178 -19.55 0.47 -7.86
CA LYS A 178 -18.49 1.34 -8.36
C LYS A 178 -18.08 2.34 -7.30
N PHE A 179 -16.96 3.02 -7.47
CA PHE A 179 -16.59 4.13 -6.60
C PHE A 179 -17.59 5.27 -6.72
N HIS A 180 -18.01 5.78 -5.57
CA HIS A 180 -18.81 7.00 -5.47
C HIS A 180 -18.08 8.02 -4.60
N THR A 181 -18.27 9.30 -4.93
CA THR A 181 -17.84 10.43 -4.11
C THR A 181 -19.08 11.06 -3.48
N PHE A 182 -19.15 11.12 -2.14
CA PHE A 182 -20.35 11.53 -1.42
C PHE A 182 -20.39 13.02 -1.07
N ASP A 183 -19.26 13.66 -0.87
CA ASP A 183 -19.15 15.09 -0.60
C ASP A 183 -17.85 15.61 -1.19
N ARG A 184 -17.91 15.91 -2.48
CA ARG A 184 -16.74 16.35 -3.25
C ARG A 184 -16.27 17.73 -2.83
N GLU A 185 -17.18 18.63 -2.52
CA GLU A 185 -16.85 20.00 -2.14
C GLU A 185 -16.10 20.01 -0.82
N TYR A 186 -16.64 19.36 0.20
CA TYR A 186 -15.97 19.19 1.50
C TYR A 186 -14.60 18.49 1.35
N MET A 187 -14.54 17.43 0.54
CA MET A 187 -13.29 16.71 0.31
C MET A 187 -12.23 17.62 -0.33
N ALA A 188 -12.61 18.43 -1.33
CA ALA A 188 -11.70 19.34 -2.01
C ALA A 188 -11.18 20.44 -1.06
N GLU A 189 -12.09 21.04 -0.27
CA GLU A 189 -11.75 22.04 0.75
C GLU A 189 -10.80 21.44 1.79
N ARG A 190 -11.18 20.32 2.38
CA ARG A 190 -10.38 19.66 3.42
C ARG A 190 -9.01 19.24 2.95
N LEU A 191 -8.89 18.64 1.76
CA LEU A 191 -7.59 18.28 1.18
C LEU A 191 -6.73 19.51 0.92
N GLY A 192 -7.33 20.62 0.45
CA GLY A 192 -6.62 21.89 0.27
C GLY A 192 -6.01 22.42 1.56
N GLU A 193 -6.71 22.26 2.68
CA GLU A 193 -6.25 22.72 4.00
C GLU A 193 -5.09 21.87 4.56
N ILE A 194 -5.19 20.55 4.45
CA ILE A 194 -4.33 19.66 5.26
C ILE A 194 -3.22 18.97 4.49
N THR A 195 -3.32 18.81 3.14
CA THR A 195 -2.42 17.93 2.41
C THR A 195 -0.96 18.30 2.56
N VAL A 196 -0.60 19.54 2.25
CA VAL A 196 0.80 19.99 2.32
C VAL A 196 1.32 19.99 3.75
N ALA A 197 0.51 20.48 4.70
CA ALA A 197 0.89 20.51 6.11
C ALA A 197 1.15 19.08 6.67
N ASN A 198 0.30 18.14 6.35
CA ASN A 198 0.45 16.74 6.76
C ASN A 198 1.67 16.08 6.10
N TRP A 199 1.92 16.33 4.82
CA TRP A 199 3.11 15.82 4.16
C TRP A 199 4.38 16.33 4.83
N MET A 200 4.45 17.64 5.09
CA MET A 200 5.62 18.23 5.75
C MET A 200 5.80 17.70 7.16
N THR A 201 4.71 17.50 7.91
CA THR A 201 4.76 16.86 9.23
C THR A 201 5.29 15.44 9.13
N CYS A 202 4.83 14.64 8.16
CA CYS A 202 5.32 13.27 7.96
C CYS A 202 6.82 13.25 7.63
N VAL A 203 7.30 14.18 6.79
CA VAL A 203 8.73 14.29 6.45
C VAL A 203 9.53 14.64 7.70
N ASP A 204 9.16 15.70 8.43
CA ASP A 204 9.89 16.16 9.61
C ASP A 204 9.96 15.09 10.70
N GLU A 205 8.84 14.42 10.97
CA GLU A 205 8.79 13.35 11.97
C GLU A 205 9.55 12.09 11.51
N ALA A 206 9.53 11.75 10.21
CA ALA A 206 10.33 10.66 9.70
C ALA A 206 11.84 10.96 9.84
N LEU A 207 12.27 12.19 9.54
CA LEU A 207 13.66 12.64 9.74
C LEU A 207 14.04 12.58 11.22
N ARG A 208 13.21 13.11 12.11
CA ARG A 208 13.43 13.05 13.56
C ARG A 208 13.57 11.61 14.07
N LEU A 209 12.74 10.69 13.56
CA LEU A 209 12.75 9.27 13.92
C LEU A 209 13.87 8.47 13.25
N SER A 210 14.62 9.10 12.32
CA SER A 210 15.78 8.49 11.67
C SER A 210 17.02 8.43 12.54
N GLY A 211 16.99 9.11 13.70
CA GLY A 211 18.14 9.20 14.62
C GLY A 211 19.17 10.23 14.17
N GLU A 212 20.44 9.92 14.40
CA GLU A 212 21.56 10.79 14.10
C GLU A 212 22.36 10.29 12.89
N LYS A 213 22.95 11.23 12.16
CA LYS A 213 23.92 10.95 11.11
C LYS A 213 25.24 10.41 11.71
N PRO A 214 26.15 9.88 10.90
CA PRO A 214 27.44 9.40 11.39
C PRO A 214 28.30 10.46 12.09
N ASP A 215 28.06 11.73 11.83
CA ASP A 215 28.73 12.86 12.48
C ASP A 215 28.04 13.33 13.79
N GLY A 216 27.00 12.62 14.22
CA GLY A 216 26.21 12.94 15.42
C GLY A 216 25.18 14.05 15.24
N SER A 217 25.04 14.62 14.05
CA SER A 217 24.01 15.63 13.79
C SER A 217 22.67 15.00 13.41
N PRO A 218 21.51 15.66 13.70
CA PRO A 218 20.21 15.18 13.29
C PRO A 218 20.02 15.27 11.77
N TYR A 219 19.21 14.36 11.20
CA TYR A 219 18.76 14.48 9.82
C TYR A 219 17.85 15.69 9.64
N LYS A 220 18.00 16.39 8.52
CA LYS A 220 17.22 17.59 8.14
C LYS A 220 16.68 17.45 6.71
N ARG A 221 15.77 18.33 6.32
CA ARG A 221 15.21 18.34 4.96
C ARG A 221 16.27 18.49 3.88
N ASP A 222 17.32 19.27 4.13
CA ASP A 222 18.43 19.49 3.20
C ASP A 222 19.31 18.23 3.00
N ASP A 223 19.15 17.22 3.84
CA ASP A 223 19.83 15.92 3.68
C ASP A 223 19.05 14.95 2.77
N ILE A 224 17.91 15.37 2.19
CA ILE A 224 17.09 14.54 1.29
C ILE A 224 17.56 14.75 -0.15
N ASP A 225 18.24 13.76 -0.73
CA ASP A 225 18.69 13.81 -2.13
C ASP A 225 17.59 13.45 -3.11
N TYR A 226 16.61 12.63 -2.70
CA TYR A 226 15.56 12.14 -3.56
C TYR A 226 14.26 11.91 -2.80
N MET A 227 13.15 12.35 -3.39
CA MET A 227 11.80 12.12 -2.85
C MET A 227 10.96 11.34 -3.87
N ASN A 228 10.57 10.13 -3.49
CA ASN A 228 9.62 9.32 -4.26
C ASN A 228 8.21 9.53 -3.70
N MET A 229 7.38 10.19 -4.47
CA MET A 229 6.01 10.51 -4.07
C MET A 229 5.00 9.71 -4.92
N LEU A 230 3.82 9.50 -4.35
CA LEU A 230 2.68 9.02 -5.12
C LEU A 230 2.45 9.92 -6.33
N LEU A 231 2.19 9.32 -7.49
CA LEU A 231 1.91 10.07 -8.72
C LEU A 231 0.56 10.80 -8.58
N VAL A 232 0.62 12.10 -8.45
CA VAL A 232 -0.52 13.03 -8.42
C VAL A 232 -0.57 13.86 -9.70
N LYS A 233 -1.61 14.67 -9.86
CA LYS A 233 -1.67 15.59 -11.00
C LYS A 233 -0.46 16.53 -10.98
N PRO A 234 0.12 16.91 -12.15
CA PRO A 234 1.22 17.87 -12.21
C PRO A 234 0.90 19.25 -11.62
N SER A 235 -0.39 19.56 -11.44
CA SER A 235 -0.90 20.80 -10.85
C SER A 235 -1.25 20.69 -9.35
N ALA A 236 -0.89 19.61 -8.70
CA ALA A 236 -1.13 19.41 -7.27
C ALA A 236 0.05 19.92 -6.44
#